data_dfb947155c6a333cfece39526f1490bb
#
_entry.id   dfb947155c6a333cfece39526f1490bb
#
_cell.length_a   1.000
_cell.length_b   1.000
_cell.length_c   1.000
_cell.angle_alpha   90.00
_cell.angle_beta   90.00
_cell.angle_gamma   90.00
#
_symmetry.space_group_name_H-M   'P 1'
#
loop_
_entity.id
_entity.type
_entity.pdbx_description
1 polymer ?
#
loop_
_entity_poly.entity_id
_entity_poly.type
_entity_poly.pdbx_seq_one_letter_code
_entity_poly.pdbx_strand_id
1 'polypeptide(L)'
;RWARVETVSLTAIRSPCVCVDREGTPIRPAFVWLDNRKAEGTPRFSQLSRIMLKAVGMEQTANMQYRKAQCNWMREKEPENWEKTYKYLMISGYLIFRLTGKMVDSAASMVGRVPFDHRTRTWQKKSDLTRPVFPIEPEKLCEIVEPGEILGRVSAKAAADTGLPEGLPLFASGSDKA
;
A
#
# COMPACT_ATOMS: atom_id res chain seq x y z
N ARG A 1 27.81 -2.72 -18.32
CA ARG A 1 27.08 -3.93 -17.88
C ARG A 1 25.59 -3.84 -18.17
N TRP A 2 24.98 -2.65 -18.06
CA TRP A 2 23.55 -2.42 -18.23
C TRP A 2 23.13 -1.94 -19.63
N ALA A 3 24.07 -1.76 -20.57
CA ALA A 3 23.82 -1.18 -21.91
C ALA A 3 22.80 -1.95 -22.79
N ARG A 4 22.43 -3.17 -22.40
CA ARG A 4 21.45 -4.01 -23.11
C ARG A 4 20.12 -4.18 -22.34
N VAL A 5 19.95 -3.49 -21.21
CA VAL A 5 18.71 -3.54 -20.44
C VAL A 5 17.77 -2.47 -20.96
N GLU A 6 16.60 -2.88 -21.42
CA GLU A 6 15.60 -2.00 -22.03
C GLU A 6 14.47 -1.64 -21.05
N THR A 7 14.24 -2.49 -20.06
CA THR A 7 13.15 -2.31 -19.08
C THR A 7 13.53 -2.85 -17.71
N VAL A 8 12.81 -2.38 -16.68
CA VAL A 8 12.86 -2.92 -15.32
C VAL A 8 11.43 -3.22 -14.86
N SER A 9 11.26 -4.26 -14.10
CA SER A 9 10.06 -4.50 -13.30
C SER A 9 10.45 -4.83 -11.86
N LEU A 10 9.55 -4.58 -10.91
CA LEU A 10 9.79 -4.80 -9.49
C LEU A 10 8.73 -5.73 -8.92
N THR A 11 9.17 -6.87 -8.40
CA THR A 11 8.34 -7.77 -7.60
C THR A 11 8.75 -7.66 -6.13
N ALA A 12 7.80 -7.47 -5.25
CA ALA A 12 8.06 -7.31 -3.83
C ALA A 12 7.19 -8.24 -2.98
N ILE A 13 7.63 -8.48 -1.75
CA ILE A 13 6.86 -9.27 -0.78
C ILE A 13 5.56 -8.54 -0.39
N ARG A 14 4.54 -9.31 -0.04
CA ARG A 14 3.23 -8.80 0.38
C ARG A 14 3.23 -8.26 1.80
N SER A 15 2.35 -7.34 2.07
CA SER A 15 2.00 -6.79 3.39
C SER A 15 2.94 -5.76 4.01
N PRO A 16 4.28 -5.75 3.84
CA PRO A 16 5.09 -4.67 4.37
C PRO A 16 4.66 -3.32 3.81
N CYS A 17 4.67 -2.31 4.70
CA CYS A 17 4.31 -0.95 4.32
C CYS A 17 5.24 0.09 4.95
N VAL A 18 5.35 1.23 4.30
CA VAL A 18 6.18 2.37 4.69
C VAL A 18 5.30 3.62 4.71
N CYS A 19 5.29 4.31 5.83
CA CYS A 19 4.65 5.62 5.95
C CYS A 19 5.68 6.69 5.67
N VAL A 20 5.40 7.57 4.71
CA VAL A 20 6.32 8.63 4.30
C VAL A 20 5.70 10.01 4.43
N ASP A 21 6.55 11.02 4.62
CA ASP A 21 6.20 12.42 4.54
C ASP A 21 6.06 12.90 3.08
N ARG A 22 5.90 14.22 2.87
CA ARG A 22 5.76 14.83 1.53
C ARG A 22 7.02 14.71 0.68
N GLU A 23 8.17 14.66 1.30
CA GLU A 23 9.49 14.50 0.69
C GLU A 23 9.81 13.03 0.39
N GLY A 24 8.95 12.10 0.84
CA GLY A 24 9.12 10.66 0.67
C GLY A 24 10.08 10.04 1.71
N THR A 25 10.37 10.77 2.80
CA THR A 25 11.19 10.26 3.90
C THR A 25 10.32 9.39 4.81
N PRO A 26 10.79 8.17 5.17
CA PRO A 26 10.06 7.33 6.11
C PRO A 26 9.94 8.00 7.49
N ILE A 27 8.71 8.13 7.99
CA ILE A 27 8.40 8.73 9.30
C ILE A 27 8.80 7.78 10.44
N ARG A 28 8.80 6.49 10.16
CA ARG A 28 9.12 5.42 11.10
C ARG A 28 9.69 4.21 10.36
N PRO A 29 10.31 3.24 11.08
CA PRO A 29 10.69 1.95 10.49
C PRO A 29 9.50 1.27 9.81
N ALA A 30 9.75 0.62 8.67
CA ALA A 30 8.74 -0.10 7.91
C ALA A 30 8.04 -1.17 8.77
N PHE A 31 6.74 -1.35 8.54
CA PHE A 31 6.06 -2.55 9.02
C PHE A 31 6.46 -3.73 8.14
N VAL A 32 6.83 -4.83 8.76
CA VAL A 32 7.20 -6.06 8.06
C VAL A 32 6.12 -7.13 8.26
N TRP A 33 6.14 -8.19 7.46
CA TRP A 33 5.14 -9.26 7.54
C TRP A 33 5.16 -10.04 8.88
N LEU A 34 6.29 -10.02 9.60
CA LEU A 34 6.44 -10.61 10.94
C LEU A 34 5.89 -9.74 12.07
N ASP A 35 5.44 -8.52 11.76
CA ASP A 35 4.93 -7.60 12.75
C ASP A 35 3.61 -8.11 13.35
N ASN A 36 3.63 -8.49 14.61
CA ASN A 36 2.51 -9.05 15.35
C ASN A 36 1.71 -8.02 16.16
N ARG A 37 2.04 -6.73 16.05
CA ARG A 37 1.29 -5.67 16.71
C ARG A 37 -0.15 -5.64 16.21
N LYS A 38 -1.09 -5.42 17.13
CA LYS A 38 -2.52 -5.42 16.85
C LYS A 38 -3.17 -4.16 17.40
N ALA A 39 -4.08 -3.59 16.63
CA ALA A 39 -5.01 -2.59 17.12
C ALA A 39 -5.98 -3.23 18.17
N GLU A 40 -6.44 -2.43 19.11
CA GLU A 40 -7.36 -2.88 20.17
C GLU A 40 -8.81 -2.62 19.79
N GLY A 41 -9.06 -1.60 18.95
CA GLY A 41 -10.37 -1.20 18.51
C GLY A 41 -11.10 -2.17 17.59
N THR A 42 -12.22 -1.70 17.09
CA THR A 42 -13.08 -2.42 16.13
C THR A 42 -13.49 -1.48 14.98
N PRO A 43 -13.84 -2.02 13.79
CA PRO A 43 -14.31 -1.22 12.68
C PRO A 43 -15.61 -0.47 13.05
N ARG A 44 -15.70 0.80 12.67
CA ARG A 44 -16.91 1.62 12.90
C ARG A 44 -17.90 1.42 11.76
N PHE A 45 -18.61 0.29 11.79
CA PHE A 45 -19.69 0.01 10.85
C PHE A 45 -20.97 0.79 11.16
N SER A 46 -21.74 1.14 10.12
CA SER A 46 -23.14 1.55 10.29
C SER A 46 -23.97 0.38 10.86
N GLN A 47 -25.13 0.68 11.44
CA GLN A 47 -26.02 -0.36 11.94
C GLN A 47 -26.40 -1.37 10.85
N LEU A 48 -26.75 -0.88 9.64
CA LEU A 48 -27.09 -1.71 8.51
C LEU A 48 -25.91 -2.61 8.09
N SER A 49 -24.71 -2.03 7.97
CA SER A 49 -23.50 -2.79 7.64
C SER A 49 -23.20 -3.90 8.64
N ARG A 50 -23.42 -3.63 9.93
CA ARG A 50 -23.22 -4.63 10.99
C ARG A 50 -24.21 -5.78 10.89
N ILE A 51 -25.50 -5.48 10.63
CA ILE A 51 -26.54 -6.49 10.43
C ILE A 51 -26.19 -7.37 9.22
N MET A 52 -25.82 -6.77 8.10
CA MET A 52 -25.41 -7.50 6.89
C MET A 52 -24.20 -8.41 7.15
N LEU A 53 -23.15 -7.90 7.81
CA LEU A 53 -21.96 -8.70 8.14
C LEU A 53 -22.26 -9.84 9.09
N LYS A 54 -23.17 -9.64 10.06
CA LYS A 54 -23.67 -10.71 10.95
C LYS A 54 -24.43 -11.78 10.18
N ALA A 55 -25.34 -11.37 9.29
CA ALA A 55 -26.14 -12.29 8.49
C ALA A 55 -25.30 -13.22 7.63
N VAL A 56 -24.15 -12.74 7.12
CA VAL A 56 -23.21 -13.54 6.30
C VAL A 56 -22.05 -14.14 7.12
N GLY A 57 -22.07 -14.00 8.47
CA GLY A 57 -21.03 -14.57 9.35
C GLY A 57 -19.66 -13.91 9.27
N MET A 58 -19.55 -12.71 8.67
CA MET A 58 -18.27 -12.03 8.39
C MET A 58 -17.83 -11.04 9.47
N GLU A 59 -18.62 -10.79 10.51
CA GLU A 59 -18.31 -9.78 11.55
C GLU A 59 -17.00 -10.10 12.29
N GLN A 60 -16.78 -11.35 12.67
CA GLN A 60 -15.56 -11.76 13.36
C GLN A 60 -14.33 -11.63 12.46
N THR A 61 -14.45 -12.00 11.19
CA THR A 61 -13.39 -11.84 10.20
C THR A 61 -13.02 -10.38 10.03
N ALA A 62 -14.00 -9.49 9.89
CA ALA A 62 -13.80 -8.04 9.78
C ALA A 62 -13.07 -7.47 11.00
N ASN A 63 -13.48 -7.85 12.21
CA ASN A 63 -12.83 -7.45 13.46
C ASN A 63 -11.38 -7.96 13.54
N MET A 64 -11.13 -9.21 13.14
CA MET A 64 -9.78 -9.77 13.10
C MET A 64 -8.89 -9.03 12.10
N GLN A 65 -9.40 -8.74 10.91
CA GLN A 65 -8.65 -8.00 9.87
C GLN A 65 -8.35 -6.57 10.32
N TYR A 66 -9.32 -5.89 10.96
CA TYR A 66 -9.10 -4.56 11.54
C TYR A 66 -7.93 -4.57 12.54
N ARG A 67 -7.97 -5.50 13.51
CA ARG A 67 -6.94 -5.60 14.55
C ARG A 67 -5.55 -5.90 14.00
N LYS A 68 -5.46 -6.69 12.92
CA LYS A 68 -4.20 -7.06 12.27
C LYS A 68 -3.68 -6.00 11.29
N ALA A 69 -4.47 -4.97 10.98
CA ALA A 69 -4.07 -3.94 10.03
C ALA A 69 -3.11 -2.93 10.69
N GLN A 70 -1.92 -2.77 10.11
CA GLN A 70 -0.89 -1.88 10.60
C GLN A 70 -1.35 -0.41 10.64
N CYS A 71 -2.16 0.02 9.66
CA CYS A 71 -2.75 1.35 9.65
C CYS A 71 -3.60 1.63 10.89
N ASN A 72 -4.39 0.66 11.36
CA ASN A 72 -5.23 0.81 12.54
C ASN A 72 -4.40 0.86 13.82
N TRP A 73 -3.40 -0.02 13.92
CA TRP A 73 -2.46 0.02 15.04
C TRP A 73 -1.73 1.38 15.12
N MET A 74 -1.26 1.89 13.97
CA MET A 74 -0.57 3.17 13.92
C MET A 74 -1.48 4.34 14.31
N ARG A 75 -2.75 4.34 13.86
CA ARG A 75 -3.75 5.34 14.26
C ARG A 75 -4.04 5.35 15.76
N GLU A 76 -3.97 4.18 16.41
CA GLU A 76 -4.24 4.04 17.85
C GLU A 76 -3.02 4.31 18.71
N LYS A 77 -1.84 3.88 18.30
CA LYS A 77 -0.62 3.88 19.14
C LYS A 77 0.41 4.92 18.71
N GLU A 78 0.36 5.39 17.48
CA GLU A 78 1.25 6.42 16.95
C GLU A 78 0.45 7.50 16.18
N PRO A 79 -0.57 8.16 16.77
CA PRO A 79 -1.45 9.08 16.06
C PRO A 79 -0.69 10.27 15.45
N GLU A 80 0.34 10.78 16.10
CA GLU A 80 1.18 11.87 15.57
C GLU A 80 1.93 11.44 14.30
N ASN A 81 2.43 10.21 14.26
CA ASN A 81 3.08 9.66 13.06
C ASN A 81 2.05 9.44 11.95
N TRP A 82 0.81 9.02 12.31
CA TRP A 82 -0.26 8.91 11.34
C TRP A 82 -0.64 10.25 10.72
N GLU A 83 -0.74 11.29 11.51
CA GLU A 83 -1.04 12.65 11.02
C GLU A 83 0.05 13.17 10.08
N LYS A 84 1.32 12.97 10.42
CA LYS A 84 2.48 13.33 9.57
C LYS A 84 2.57 12.51 8.29
N THR A 85 1.91 11.34 8.23
CA THR A 85 1.95 10.46 7.06
C THR A 85 1.28 11.13 5.87
N TYR A 86 2.05 11.45 4.86
CA TYR A 86 1.55 11.93 3.56
C TYR A 86 1.07 10.77 2.70
N LYS A 87 1.87 9.69 2.59
CA LYS A 87 1.49 8.47 1.89
C LYS A 87 1.78 7.21 2.71
N TYR A 88 0.80 6.32 2.69
CA TYR A 88 0.90 4.95 3.19
C TYR A 88 1.17 4.04 2.00
N LEU A 89 2.43 3.68 1.79
CA LEU A 89 2.88 2.91 0.63
C LEU A 89 3.09 1.44 1.01
N MET A 90 2.67 0.53 0.14
CA MET A 90 3.22 -0.82 0.19
C MET A 90 4.72 -0.76 -0.10
N ILE A 91 5.47 -1.78 0.30
CA ILE A 91 6.93 -1.79 0.04
C ILE A 91 7.25 -1.66 -1.45
N SER A 92 6.43 -2.23 -2.33
CA SER A 92 6.52 -2.05 -3.79
C SER A 92 6.44 -0.59 -4.19
N GLY A 93 5.39 0.12 -3.75
CA GLY A 93 5.21 1.54 -4.05
C GLY A 93 6.32 2.43 -3.49
N TYR A 94 6.86 2.09 -2.32
CA TYR A 94 8.02 2.80 -1.77
C TYR A 94 9.28 2.59 -2.62
N LEU A 95 9.55 1.36 -3.06
CA LEU A 95 10.70 1.08 -3.93
C LEU A 95 10.53 1.72 -5.31
N ILE A 96 9.31 1.71 -5.86
CA ILE A 96 8.99 2.42 -7.11
C ILE A 96 9.26 3.92 -6.95
N PHE A 97 8.80 4.53 -5.84
CA PHE A 97 9.10 5.92 -5.54
C PHE A 97 10.62 6.19 -5.48
N ARG A 98 11.40 5.33 -4.83
CA ARG A 98 12.86 5.47 -4.74
C ARG A 98 13.54 5.38 -6.12
N LEU A 99 12.98 4.58 -7.03
CA LEU A 99 13.52 4.43 -8.39
C LEU A 99 13.08 5.55 -9.34
N THR A 100 11.83 6.03 -9.23
CA THR A 100 11.21 6.90 -10.24
C THR A 100 10.87 8.31 -9.75
N GLY A 101 10.85 8.54 -8.45
CA GLY A 101 10.33 9.75 -7.83
C GLY A 101 8.79 9.83 -7.79
N LYS A 102 8.06 8.81 -8.25
CA LYS A 102 6.60 8.80 -8.29
C LYS A 102 6.01 7.90 -7.21
N MET A 103 5.04 8.39 -6.46
CA MET A 103 4.30 7.62 -5.43
C MET A 103 3.12 6.89 -6.07
N VAL A 104 3.41 5.86 -6.83
CA VAL A 104 2.45 5.00 -7.56
C VAL A 104 2.74 3.53 -7.25
N ASP A 105 1.79 2.64 -7.50
CA ASP A 105 2.02 1.20 -7.37
C ASP A 105 1.17 0.40 -8.39
N SER A 106 1.51 -0.86 -8.59
CA SER A 106 0.75 -1.77 -9.44
C SER A 106 -0.49 -2.31 -8.74
N ALA A 107 -1.61 -2.40 -9.45
CA ALA A 107 -2.82 -3.06 -8.96
C ALA A 107 -2.54 -4.52 -8.51
N ALA A 108 -1.64 -5.23 -9.18
CA ALA A 108 -1.26 -6.59 -8.83
C ALA A 108 -0.39 -6.69 -7.56
N SER A 109 0.21 -5.58 -7.10
CA SER A 109 0.98 -5.52 -5.86
C SER A 109 0.12 -5.23 -4.63
N MET A 110 -1.16 -4.85 -4.80
CA MET A 110 -2.06 -4.44 -3.71
C MET A 110 -2.57 -5.61 -2.88
N VAL A 111 -1.69 -6.50 -2.47
CA VAL A 111 -1.99 -7.66 -1.63
C VAL A 111 -1.60 -7.39 -0.19
N GLY A 112 -2.58 -7.02 0.64
CA GLY A 112 -2.34 -6.67 2.04
C GLY A 112 -3.60 -6.18 2.74
N ARG A 113 -3.40 -5.59 3.94
CA ARG A 113 -4.49 -5.01 4.74
C ARG A 113 -4.69 -3.54 4.39
N VAL A 114 -5.11 -3.31 3.15
CA VAL A 114 -5.39 -2.01 2.56
C VAL A 114 -6.79 -1.98 1.96
N PRO A 115 -7.42 -0.82 1.82
CA PRO A 115 -8.77 -0.70 1.29
C PRO A 115 -8.79 -0.80 -0.24
N PHE A 116 -8.39 -1.96 -0.78
CA PHE A 116 -8.32 -2.20 -2.22
C PHE A 116 -9.40 -3.18 -2.66
N ASP A 117 -10.11 -2.86 -3.73
CA ASP A 117 -11.08 -3.74 -4.37
C ASP A 117 -10.41 -4.45 -5.55
N HIS A 118 -10.10 -5.74 -5.38
CA HIS A 118 -9.46 -6.57 -6.40
C HIS A 118 -10.33 -6.82 -7.63
N ARG A 119 -11.66 -6.67 -7.51
CA ARG A 119 -12.57 -6.86 -8.63
C ARG A 119 -12.55 -5.67 -9.60
N THR A 120 -12.54 -4.46 -9.05
CA THR A 120 -12.48 -3.22 -9.85
C THR A 120 -11.06 -2.72 -10.06
N ARG A 121 -10.07 -3.32 -9.34
CA ARG A 121 -8.66 -2.90 -9.31
C ARG A 121 -8.46 -1.44 -8.91
N THR A 122 -9.29 -0.97 -8.00
CA THR A 122 -9.24 0.41 -7.50
C THR A 122 -9.33 0.46 -5.98
N TRP A 123 -8.99 1.61 -5.40
CA TRP A 123 -9.25 1.84 -4.00
C TRP A 123 -10.75 1.83 -3.70
N GLN A 124 -11.13 1.18 -2.59
CA GLN A 124 -12.52 1.15 -2.12
C GLN A 124 -13.07 2.56 -1.89
N LYS A 125 -14.32 2.77 -2.29
CA LYS A 125 -15.05 4.01 -2.03
C LYS A 125 -15.43 4.12 -0.54
N LYS A 126 -15.72 5.32 -0.07
CA LYS A 126 -16.19 5.55 1.31
C LYS A 126 -17.48 4.79 1.63
N SER A 127 -18.31 4.52 0.62
CA SER A 127 -19.58 3.78 0.74
C SER A 127 -19.42 2.25 0.80
N ASP A 128 -18.25 1.71 0.51
CA ASP A 128 -18.06 0.27 0.46
C ASP A 128 -18.15 -0.36 1.85
N LEU A 129 -18.87 -1.47 1.94
CA LEU A 129 -19.21 -2.16 3.20
C LEU A 129 -17.98 -2.48 4.07
N THR A 130 -16.88 -2.86 3.43
CA THR A 130 -15.65 -3.25 4.11
C THR A 130 -14.66 -2.10 4.33
N ARG A 131 -14.95 -0.91 3.81
CA ARG A 131 -14.10 0.27 3.94
C ARG A 131 -13.70 0.62 5.38
N PRO A 132 -14.59 0.47 6.40
CA PRO A 132 -14.26 0.72 7.80
C PRO A 132 -13.23 -0.25 8.40
N VAL A 133 -12.93 -1.37 7.73
CA VAL A 133 -11.90 -2.32 8.18
C VAL A 133 -10.50 -1.75 8.00
N PHE A 134 -10.29 -0.97 6.92
CA PHE A 134 -9.02 -0.31 6.60
C PHE A 134 -9.27 1.18 6.32
N PRO A 135 -9.51 2.00 7.37
CA PRO A 135 -9.99 3.37 7.22
C PRO A 135 -8.83 4.35 6.91
N ILE A 136 -8.04 4.04 5.87
CA ILE A 136 -6.97 4.93 5.38
C ILE A 136 -7.62 6.05 4.56
N GLU A 137 -7.30 7.29 4.85
CA GLU A 137 -7.80 8.45 4.10
C GLU A 137 -7.37 8.38 2.63
N PRO A 138 -8.25 8.66 1.65
CA PRO A 138 -7.92 8.53 0.21
C PRO A 138 -6.66 9.28 -0.20
N GLU A 139 -6.43 10.45 0.39
CA GLU A 139 -5.26 11.29 0.14
C GLU A 139 -3.93 10.67 0.60
N LYS A 140 -3.97 9.70 1.52
CA LYS A 140 -2.80 8.93 1.95
C LYS A 140 -2.53 7.71 1.07
N LEU A 141 -3.42 7.37 0.16
CA LEU A 141 -3.25 6.27 -0.78
C LEU A 141 -2.50 6.75 -2.02
N CYS A 142 -1.72 5.86 -2.65
CA CYS A 142 -1.00 6.15 -3.89
C CYS A 142 -1.91 5.98 -5.12
N GLU A 143 -1.46 6.46 -6.25
CA GLU A 143 -2.05 6.14 -7.55
C GLU A 143 -1.82 4.67 -7.89
N ILE A 144 -2.79 4.06 -8.56
CA ILE A 144 -2.72 2.67 -9.00
C ILE A 144 -2.62 2.60 -10.52
N VAL A 145 -1.69 1.80 -10.98
CA VAL A 145 -1.42 1.54 -12.40
C VAL A 145 -1.70 0.07 -12.72
N GLU A 146 -2.26 -0.19 -13.89
CA GLU A 146 -2.55 -1.56 -14.32
C GLU A 146 -1.26 -2.36 -14.58
N PRO A 147 -1.25 -3.67 -14.30
CA PRO A 147 -0.11 -4.53 -14.62
C PRO A 147 0.26 -4.47 -16.11
N GLY A 148 1.54 -4.37 -16.40
CA GLY A 148 2.08 -4.22 -17.76
C GLY A 148 2.20 -2.79 -18.25
N GLU A 149 1.64 -1.81 -17.54
CA GLU A 149 1.82 -0.39 -17.86
C GLU A 149 3.08 0.21 -17.21
N ILE A 150 3.47 1.40 -17.65
CA ILE A 150 4.65 2.09 -17.15
C ILE A 150 4.31 2.85 -15.87
N LEU A 151 4.93 2.47 -14.75
CA LEU A 151 4.88 3.17 -13.46
C LEU A 151 5.67 4.50 -13.48
N GLY A 152 6.76 4.52 -14.21
CA GLY A 152 7.65 5.66 -14.31
C GLY A 152 8.95 5.30 -15.02
N ARG A 153 9.94 6.19 -14.91
CA ARG A 153 11.29 6.00 -15.46
C ARG A 153 12.32 6.17 -14.35
N VAL A 154 13.41 5.44 -14.44
CA VAL A 154 14.53 5.55 -13.49
C VAL A 154 15.03 7.00 -13.48
N SER A 155 15.03 7.61 -12.30
CA SER A 155 15.49 8.99 -12.11
C SER A 155 17.01 9.07 -12.13
N ALA A 156 17.56 10.28 -12.38
CA ALA A 156 19.00 10.54 -12.31
C ALA A 156 19.59 10.10 -10.94
N LYS A 157 18.86 10.37 -9.85
CA LYS A 157 19.27 9.95 -8.51
C LYS A 157 19.33 8.42 -8.38
N ALA A 158 18.30 7.74 -8.82
CA ALA A 158 18.25 6.27 -8.76
C ALA A 158 19.32 5.65 -9.67
N ALA A 159 19.57 6.24 -10.84
CA ALA A 159 20.65 5.82 -11.75
C ALA A 159 22.01 5.91 -11.06
N ALA A 160 22.31 7.01 -10.38
CA ALA A 160 23.55 7.18 -9.61
C ALA A 160 23.68 6.17 -8.47
N ASP A 161 22.58 5.90 -7.74
CA ASP A 161 22.57 5.00 -6.57
C ASP A 161 22.65 3.51 -6.97
N THR A 162 22.11 3.12 -8.13
CA THR A 162 21.94 1.70 -8.54
C THR A 162 22.80 1.27 -9.73
N GLY A 163 23.28 2.22 -10.52
CA GLY A 163 23.94 1.96 -11.79
C GLY A 163 22.99 1.61 -12.94
N LEU A 164 21.68 1.63 -12.74
CA LEU A 164 20.69 1.47 -13.81
C LEU A 164 20.74 2.69 -14.75
N PRO A 165 20.50 2.51 -16.08
CA PRO A 165 20.41 3.65 -16.99
C PRO A 165 19.30 4.63 -16.55
N GLU A 166 19.61 5.92 -16.56
CA GLU A 166 18.61 6.97 -16.38
C GLU A 166 17.57 6.91 -17.52
N GLY A 167 16.31 7.17 -17.20
CA GLY A 167 15.21 7.14 -18.15
C GLY A 167 14.70 5.74 -18.49
N LEU A 168 15.32 4.68 -17.97
CA LEU A 168 14.88 3.30 -18.19
C LEU A 168 13.44 3.11 -17.69
N PRO A 169 12.49 2.59 -18.52
CA PRO A 169 11.11 2.42 -18.10
C PRO A 169 10.96 1.33 -17.03
N LEU A 170 10.17 1.64 -16.00
CA LEU A 170 9.77 0.71 -14.94
C LEU A 170 8.33 0.29 -15.17
N PHE A 171 8.10 -1.00 -15.42
CA PHE A 171 6.78 -1.56 -15.66
C PHE A 171 6.14 -2.11 -14.38
N ALA A 172 4.80 -1.96 -14.31
CA ALA A 172 4.00 -2.54 -13.26
C ALA A 172 4.01 -4.07 -13.34
N SER A 173 4.41 -4.71 -12.25
CA SER A 173 4.35 -6.17 -12.08
C SER A 173 3.53 -6.54 -10.83
N GLY A 174 3.60 -7.76 -10.38
CA GLY A 174 2.83 -8.25 -9.23
C GLY A 174 3.67 -8.44 -7.97
N SER A 175 3.07 -9.13 -7.01
CA SER A 175 3.75 -9.54 -5.78
C SER A 175 4.50 -10.87 -6.02
N ASP A 176 5.35 -11.25 -5.05
CA ASP A 176 6.12 -12.51 -5.03
C ASP A 176 5.26 -13.79 -5.07
N LYS A 177 3.95 -13.64 -4.96
CA LYS A 177 2.97 -14.75 -4.95
C LYS A 177 1.78 -14.48 -5.88
N ALA A 178 1.99 -13.71 -6.91
CA ALA A 178 0.99 -13.49 -7.96
C ALA A 178 0.94 -14.68 -8.92
#